data_b670609c7aab53a9542a355b77fcc705
#
_entry.id   b670609c7aab53a9542a355b77fcc705
#
_cell.length_a   1.000
_cell.length_b   1.000
_cell.length_c   1.000
_cell.angle_alpha   90.00
_cell.angle_beta   90.00
_cell.angle_gamma   90.00
#
_symmetry.space_group_name_H-M   'P 1'
#
loop_
_entity.id
_entity.type
_entity.pdbx_description
1 polymer ?
#
loop_
_entity_poly.entity_id
_entity_poly.type
_entity_poly.pdbx_seq_one_letter_code
_entity_poly.pdbx_strand_id
1 'polypeptide(L)'
;MISMAMLHDAQRVLKPVINRTPVIPTKGLVPGCTFYLKADCLQKTGAFKLRGAYYKIATLSDEEKERGVIACSAGNHAQGVAFAARDMGIKATICIPEGAPISKIEATRSYGANVVLVPGVYDDAYTEAVRLRDEQGLTFIHPFNDYSIMAGQGTIGLEILEQLPDVDMIFVPIGGGGLIAGLAYAVKNLRPQCRIIGVQAAGAPSMAESLKEGKIITLSSVDTVADGIKVKTPGDLTFDMCREYVDEVVTVSEGEIASAILTVLEKQKLVAEGAGAVGIAAAMYHKVNTEGKTVCALLSGGNVDVTMLERILTRGLAKEGRTVSFSTVLPDQPHALASFLEVVSSLGANVLDVNHERRNTKAAIGSCVVNLSLETRDKAHIQEIFGSLRRKGYVVEEQ
;
A
#
# COMPACT_ATOMS: atom_id res chain seq x y z
N MET A 1 12.55 3.71 25.74
CA MET A 1 12.07 4.85 24.94
C MET A 1 13.00 5.02 23.75
N ILE A 2 12.49 5.39 22.57
CA ILE A 2 13.33 5.66 21.40
C ILE A 2 14.22 6.88 21.65
N SER A 3 15.43 6.91 21.05
CA SER A 3 16.35 8.05 21.16
C SER A 3 17.13 8.26 19.86
N MET A 4 17.67 9.47 19.66
CA MET A 4 18.53 9.75 18.49
C MET A 4 19.77 8.86 18.49
N ALA A 5 20.31 8.49 19.68
CA ALA A 5 21.41 7.54 19.77
C ALA A 5 21.04 6.17 19.20
N MET A 6 19.83 5.65 19.47
CA MET A 6 19.34 4.40 18.88
C MET A 6 19.19 4.52 17.35
N LEU A 7 18.70 5.66 16.83
CA LEU A 7 18.59 5.88 15.39
C LEU A 7 19.95 5.87 14.68
N HIS A 8 20.96 6.56 15.25
CA HIS A 8 22.31 6.56 14.69
C HIS A 8 22.98 5.18 14.81
N ASP A 9 22.73 4.45 15.90
CA ASP A 9 23.17 3.08 16.01
C ASP A 9 22.50 2.17 14.99
N ALA A 10 21.17 2.30 14.79
CA ALA A 10 20.45 1.59 13.74
C ALA A 10 21.02 1.93 12.34
N GLN A 11 21.29 3.20 12.05
CA GLN A 11 21.91 3.61 10.78
C GLN A 11 23.28 2.94 10.58
N ARG A 12 24.11 2.89 11.62
CA ARG A 12 25.42 2.24 11.58
C ARG A 12 25.31 0.73 11.34
N VAL A 13 24.43 0.05 12.06
CA VAL A 13 24.20 -1.40 11.94
C VAL A 13 23.63 -1.76 10.57
N LEU A 14 22.72 -0.96 10.05
CA LEU A 14 22.03 -1.21 8.77
C LEU A 14 22.87 -0.85 7.55
N LYS A 15 23.81 0.09 7.65
CA LYS A 15 24.61 0.59 6.52
C LYS A 15 25.26 -0.50 5.64
N PRO A 16 25.87 -1.56 6.16
CA PRO A 16 26.46 -2.64 5.33
C PRO A 16 25.40 -3.59 4.75
N VAL A 17 24.16 -3.54 5.25
CA VAL A 17 23.13 -4.56 4.97
C VAL A 17 22.12 -4.09 3.96
N ILE A 18 21.57 -2.89 4.16
CA ILE A 18 20.44 -2.38 3.37
C ILE A 18 20.89 -1.63 2.11
N ASN A 19 20.01 -1.52 1.14
CA ASN A 19 20.19 -0.56 0.06
C ASN A 19 19.87 0.84 0.58
N ARG A 20 20.77 1.81 0.35
CA ARG A 20 20.44 3.22 0.50
C ARG A 20 19.52 3.62 -0.67
N THR A 21 18.21 3.51 -0.46
CA THR A 21 17.23 3.73 -1.51
C THR A 21 17.20 5.19 -1.97
N PRO A 22 16.97 5.46 -3.26
CA PRO A 22 17.00 6.83 -3.78
C PRO A 22 15.77 7.64 -3.37
N VAL A 23 15.94 8.96 -3.27
CA VAL A 23 14.87 9.96 -3.41
C VAL A 23 14.79 10.36 -4.88
N ILE A 24 13.69 10.02 -5.53
CA ILE A 24 13.48 10.15 -6.97
C ILE A 24 12.62 11.39 -7.24
N PRO A 25 13.10 12.38 -8.02
CA PRO A 25 12.27 13.50 -8.44
C PRO A 25 11.20 13.04 -9.43
N THR A 26 9.97 13.53 -9.26
CA THR A 26 8.87 13.22 -10.16
C THR A 26 8.45 14.46 -10.94
N LYS A 27 8.23 14.32 -12.25
CA LYS A 27 7.77 15.43 -13.08
C LYS A 27 6.26 15.37 -13.28
N GLY A 28 5.54 16.37 -12.77
CA GLY A 28 4.10 16.54 -13.02
C GLY A 28 3.22 15.44 -12.41
N LEU A 29 3.69 14.74 -11.37
CA LEU A 29 2.89 13.77 -10.65
C LEU A 29 1.86 14.46 -9.75
N VAL A 30 2.29 15.50 -9.05
CA VAL A 30 1.45 16.36 -8.22
C VAL A 30 1.68 17.81 -8.69
N PRO A 31 0.70 18.46 -9.30
CA PRO A 31 0.81 19.86 -9.72
C PRO A 31 1.01 20.81 -8.51
N GLY A 32 1.66 21.94 -8.75
CA GLY A 32 1.82 23.03 -7.78
C GLY A 32 2.91 22.81 -6.72
N CYS A 33 3.60 21.65 -6.70
CA CYS A 33 4.69 21.38 -5.76
C CYS A 33 5.88 20.69 -6.42
N THR A 34 7.04 20.70 -5.75
CA THR A 34 8.19 19.88 -6.12
C THR A 34 8.08 18.54 -5.40
N PHE A 35 7.75 17.48 -6.15
CA PHE A 35 7.36 16.20 -5.56
C PHE A 35 8.41 15.12 -5.79
N TYR A 36 8.77 14.40 -4.72
CA TYR A 36 9.76 13.34 -4.69
C TYR A 36 9.18 12.05 -4.12
N LEU A 37 9.76 10.91 -4.52
CA LEU A 37 9.48 9.59 -3.96
C LEU A 37 10.71 9.03 -3.25
N LYS A 38 10.60 8.66 -1.98
CA LYS A 38 11.58 7.81 -1.30
C LYS A 38 11.24 6.36 -1.61
N ALA A 39 12.06 5.69 -2.41
CA ALA A 39 11.74 4.42 -3.05
C ALA A 39 12.18 3.19 -2.24
N ASP A 40 11.61 2.96 -1.06
CA ASP A 40 11.89 1.75 -0.26
C ASP A 40 11.27 0.46 -0.84
N CYS A 41 10.48 0.53 -1.91
CA CYS A 41 10.16 -0.61 -2.76
C CYS A 41 11.39 -1.26 -3.42
N LEU A 42 12.52 -0.52 -3.52
CA LEU A 42 13.80 -1.01 -4.04
C LEU A 42 14.72 -1.59 -2.96
N GLN A 43 14.23 -1.79 -1.74
CA GLN A 43 14.97 -2.44 -0.67
C GLN A 43 15.15 -3.94 -0.99
N LYS A 44 16.16 -4.60 -0.39
CA LYS A 44 16.51 -6.02 -0.64
C LYS A 44 15.34 -7.00 -0.54
N THR A 45 14.39 -6.73 0.38
CA THR A 45 13.16 -7.54 0.52
C THR A 45 11.95 -6.88 -0.15
N GLY A 46 12.16 -5.91 -1.02
CA GLY A 46 11.09 -5.19 -1.71
C GLY A 46 10.26 -4.25 -0.83
N ALA A 47 10.63 -4.03 0.44
CA ALA A 47 9.92 -3.15 1.37
C ALA A 47 10.80 -2.71 2.56
N PHE A 48 10.40 -1.63 3.20
CA PHE A 48 11.10 -1.00 4.34
C PHE A 48 11.25 -1.89 5.58
N LYS A 49 10.42 -2.91 5.75
CA LYS A 49 10.33 -3.75 6.97
C LYS A 49 11.64 -4.40 7.36
N LEU A 50 12.52 -4.66 6.41
CA LEU A 50 13.86 -5.18 6.65
C LEU A 50 14.63 -4.33 7.66
N ARG A 51 14.54 -3.00 7.58
CA ARG A 51 15.31 -2.07 8.43
C ARG A 51 15.04 -2.31 9.92
N GLY A 52 13.77 -2.29 10.33
CA GLY A 52 13.40 -2.53 11.73
C GLY A 52 13.64 -3.96 12.18
N ALA A 53 13.29 -4.95 11.35
CA ALA A 53 13.51 -6.37 11.68
C ALA A 53 14.98 -6.67 11.88
N TYR A 54 15.85 -6.20 10.99
CA TYR A 54 17.29 -6.41 11.09
C TYR A 54 17.88 -5.74 12.33
N TYR A 55 17.56 -4.46 12.58
CA TYR A 55 18.08 -3.77 13.76
C TYR A 55 17.62 -4.42 15.06
N LYS A 56 16.34 -4.79 15.17
CA LYS A 56 15.81 -5.50 16.34
C LYS A 56 16.57 -6.80 16.59
N ILE A 57 16.75 -7.63 15.58
CA ILE A 57 17.45 -8.93 15.71
C ILE A 57 18.93 -8.71 16.04
N ALA A 58 19.58 -7.69 15.46
CA ALA A 58 20.97 -7.37 15.77
C ALA A 58 21.19 -7.00 17.24
N THR A 59 20.20 -6.36 17.88
CA THR A 59 20.26 -5.91 19.29
C THR A 59 19.86 -6.96 20.33
N LEU A 60 19.52 -8.17 19.91
CA LEU A 60 19.22 -9.28 20.83
C LEU A 60 20.49 -9.76 21.55
N SER A 61 20.32 -10.27 22.76
CA SER A 61 21.43 -10.94 23.48
C SER A 61 21.85 -12.23 22.76
N ASP A 62 23.03 -12.74 23.09
CA ASP A 62 23.51 -13.99 22.49
C ASP A 62 22.60 -15.17 22.85
N GLU A 63 22.05 -15.20 24.08
CA GLU A 63 21.12 -16.22 24.50
C GLU A 63 19.78 -16.14 23.76
N GLU A 64 19.30 -14.94 23.46
CA GLU A 64 18.10 -14.74 22.64
C GLU A 64 18.33 -15.19 21.19
N LYS A 65 19.51 -14.89 20.62
CA LYS A 65 19.90 -15.32 19.27
C LYS A 65 20.03 -16.84 19.17
N GLU A 66 20.61 -17.50 20.18
CA GLU A 66 20.74 -18.97 20.22
C GLU A 66 19.38 -19.66 20.26
N ARG A 67 18.43 -19.16 21.04
CA ARG A 67 17.05 -19.70 21.08
C ARG A 67 16.33 -19.50 19.75
N GLY A 68 16.62 -18.41 19.04
CA GLY A 68 15.99 -18.05 17.78
C GLY A 68 14.83 -17.07 17.93
N VAL A 69 14.27 -16.66 16.80
CA VAL A 69 13.23 -15.64 16.71
C VAL A 69 11.93 -16.19 16.12
N ILE A 70 10.80 -15.57 16.48
CA ILE A 70 9.49 -15.90 15.93
C ILE A 70 8.73 -14.61 15.56
N ALA A 71 7.96 -14.68 14.48
CA ALA A 71 7.04 -13.61 14.08
C ALA A 71 5.74 -14.18 13.53
N CYS A 72 4.68 -13.35 13.54
CA CYS A 72 3.43 -13.62 12.86
C CYS A 72 3.23 -12.59 11.75
N SER A 73 3.29 -13.01 10.50
CA SER A 73 3.04 -12.14 9.34
C SER A 73 3.04 -12.96 8.05
N ALA A 74 2.12 -12.65 7.14
CA ALA A 74 2.12 -13.20 5.78
C ALA A 74 2.77 -12.28 4.73
N GLY A 75 3.38 -11.16 5.14
CA GLY A 75 3.86 -10.14 4.19
C GLY A 75 5.27 -9.66 4.44
N ASN A 76 5.49 -8.36 4.26
CA ASN A 76 6.80 -7.72 4.31
C ASN A 76 7.57 -7.92 5.62
N HIS A 77 6.87 -8.03 6.75
CA HIS A 77 7.52 -8.27 8.04
C HIS A 77 8.10 -9.69 8.13
N ALA A 78 7.36 -10.69 7.66
CA ALA A 78 7.84 -12.08 7.59
C ALA A 78 9.15 -12.17 6.81
N GLN A 79 9.19 -11.58 5.61
CA GLN A 79 10.38 -11.57 4.76
C GLN A 79 11.53 -10.78 5.40
N GLY A 80 11.25 -9.65 6.05
CA GLY A 80 12.26 -8.86 6.76
C GLY A 80 12.90 -9.63 7.92
N VAL A 81 12.10 -10.34 8.73
CA VAL A 81 12.57 -11.18 9.84
C VAL A 81 13.36 -12.39 9.31
N ALA A 82 12.82 -13.08 8.29
CA ALA A 82 13.48 -14.24 7.69
C ALA A 82 14.84 -13.87 7.07
N PHE A 83 14.92 -12.77 6.33
CA PHE A 83 16.17 -12.26 5.77
C PHE A 83 17.19 -11.93 6.87
N ALA A 84 16.76 -11.16 7.87
CA ALA A 84 17.66 -10.72 8.94
C ALA A 84 18.20 -11.89 9.76
N ALA A 85 17.35 -12.84 10.11
CA ALA A 85 17.74 -14.04 10.85
C ALA A 85 18.73 -14.89 10.03
N ARG A 86 18.47 -15.13 8.74
CA ARG A 86 19.38 -15.86 7.86
C ARG A 86 20.75 -15.19 7.78
N ASP A 87 20.79 -13.87 7.60
CA ASP A 87 22.04 -13.11 7.46
C ASP A 87 22.91 -13.18 8.71
N MET A 88 22.28 -13.33 9.90
CA MET A 88 22.94 -13.46 11.18
C MET A 88 23.11 -14.92 11.66
N GLY A 89 22.72 -15.92 10.87
CA GLY A 89 22.80 -17.34 11.24
C GLY A 89 21.84 -17.76 12.36
N ILE A 90 20.72 -17.02 12.54
CA ILE A 90 19.72 -17.23 13.61
C ILE A 90 18.54 -18.02 13.04
N LYS A 91 17.99 -18.95 13.83
CA LYS A 91 16.78 -19.68 13.46
C LYS A 91 15.55 -18.74 13.52
N ALA A 92 14.76 -18.70 12.45
CA ALA A 92 13.49 -17.95 12.41
C ALA A 92 12.31 -18.87 12.18
N THR A 93 11.27 -18.71 12.98
CA THR A 93 9.96 -19.34 12.79
C THR A 93 8.93 -18.27 12.45
N ILE A 94 8.17 -18.48 11.39
CA ILE A 94 7.16 -17.52 10.93
C ILE A 94 5.80 -18.21 10.88
N CYS A 95 4.86 -17.78 11.72
CA CYS A 95 3.48 -18.23 11.67
C CYS A 95 2.71 -17.43 10.62
N ILE A 96 2.08 -18.15 9.69
CA ILE A 96 1.35 -17.57 8.55
C ILE A 96 -0.02 -18.23 8.47
N PRO A 97 -1.14 -17.49 8.31
CA PRO A 97 -2.43 -18.08 8.01
C PRO A 97 -2.39 -18.93 6.72
N GLU A 98 -3.03 -20.11 6.71
CA GLU A 98 -3.07 -21.00 5.53
C GLU A 98 -3.68 -20.34 4.28
N GLY A 99 -4.60 -19.37 4.47
CA GLY A 99 -5.22 -18.61 3.40
C GLY A 99 -4.33 -17.52 2.78
N ALA A 100 -3.07 -17.39 3.20
CA ALA A 100 -2.16 -16.39 2.64
C ALA A 100 -1.75 -16.75 1.19
N PRO A 101 -1.48 -15.77 0.32
CA PRO A 101 -1.01 -16.02 -1.04
C PRO A 101 0.25 -16.88 -1.08
N ILE A 102 0.25 -17.88 -1.95
CA ILE A 102 1.36 -18.84 -2.10
C ILE A 102 2.68 -18.11 -2.37
N SER A 103 2.65 -17.08 -3.22
CA SER A 103 3.81 -16.25 -3.54
C SER A 103 4.49 -15.65 -2.30
N LYS A 104 3.72 -15.21 -1.31
CA LYS A 104 4.21 -14.65 -0.04
C LYS A 104 4.80 -15.70 0.89
N ILE A 105 4.17 -16.90 0.93
CA ILE A 105 4.66 -18.05 1.70
C ILE A 105 6.02 -18.49 1.14
N GLU A 106 6.11 -18.69 -0.18
CA GLU A 106 7.35 -19.13 -0.83
C GLU A 106 8.45 -18.07 -0.75
N ALA A 107 8.13 -16.78 -0.87
CA ALA A 107 9.09 -15.71 -0.64
C ALA A 107 9.69 -15.78 0.78
N THR A 108 8.88 -16.03 1.81
CA THR A 108 9.37 -16.19 3.20
C THR A 108 10.24 -17.43 3.36
N ARG A 109 9.84 -18.57 2.76
CA ARG A 109 10.64 -19.82 2.76
C ARG A 109 11.98 -19.65 2.06
N SER A 110 12.02 -18.89 0.97
CA SER A 110 13.24 -18.66 0.19
C SER A 110 14.34 -17.95 1.00
N TYR A 111 13.96 -17.22 2.05
CA TYR A 111 14.88 -16.64 3.03
C TYR A 111 15.31 -17.63 4.14
N GLY A 112 14.90 -18.91 4.08
CA GLY A 112 15.36 -19.96 4.99
C GLY A 112 14.60 -20.02 6.33
N ALA A 113 13.48 -19.31 6.48
CA ALA A 113 12.67 -19.41 7.68
C ALA A 113 11.87 -20.71 7.73
N ASN A 114 11.68 -21.24 8.95
CA ASN A 114 10.69 -22.28 9.24
C ASN A 114 9.29 -21.66 9.20
N VAL A 115 8.47 -22.01 8.20
CA VAL A 115 7.12 -21.49 8.03
C VAL A 115 6.12 -22.47 8.63
N VAL A 116 5.38 -22.00 9.63
CA VAL A 116 4.26 -22.71 10.27
C VAL A 116 2.97 -22.15 9.68
N LEU A 117 2.27 -22.98 8.88
CA LEU A 117 0.94 -22.63 8.36
C LEU A 117 -0.11 -22.92 9.43
N VAL A 118 -0.95 -21.93 9.72
CA VAL A 118 -1.96 -21.99 10.77
C VAL A 118 -3.36 -21.88 10.15
N PRO A 119 -4.26 -22.85 10.41
CA PRO A 119 -5.66 -22.73 9.99
C PRO A 119 -6.31 -21.48 10.58
N GLY A 120 -7.13 -20.78 9.79
CA GLY A 120 -7.86 -19.58 10.22
C GLY A 120 -7.29 -18.27 9.71
N VAL A 121 -7.41 -17.21 10.50
CA VAL A 121 -7.03 -15.82 10.14
C VAL A 121 -5.76 -15.36 10.87
N TYR A 122 -5.42 -14.09 10.73
CA TYR A 122 -4.21 -13.51 11.35
C TYR A 122 -4.18 -13.70 12.88
N ASP A 123 -5.32 -13.55 13.55
CA ASP A 123 -5.39 -13.65 15.02
C ASP A 123 -5.11 -15.09 15.51
N ASP A 124 -5.48 -16.12 14.73
CA ASP A 124 -5.16 -17.52 15.00
C ASP A 124 -3.64 -17.76 14.84
N ALA A 125 -3.05 -17.27 13.77
CA ALA A 125 -1.61 -17.36 13.54
C ALA A 125 -0.80 -16.60 14.60
N TYR A 126 -1.31 -15.48 15.08
CA TYR A 126 -0.70 -14.73 16.19
C TYR A 126 -0.74 -15.53 17.49
N THR A 127 -1.88 -16.14 17.81
CA THR A 127 -2.05 -16.99 18.99
C THR A 127 -1.08 -18.16 18.96
N GLU A 128 -0.94 -18.83 17.82
CA GLU A 128 0.03 -19.93 17.64
C GLU A 128 1.48 -19.43 17.78
N ALA A 129 1.80 -18.25 17.23
CA ALA A 129 3.14 -17.69 17.40
C ALA A 129 3.47 -17.37 18.86
N VAL A 130 2.50 -16.89 19.63
CA VAL A 130 2.64 -16.66 21.08
C VAL A 130 2.84 -18.00 21.82
N ARG A 131 2.05 -19.03 21.49
CA ARG A 131 2.20 -20.38 22.09
C ARG A 131 3.60 -20.95 21.84
N LEU A 132 4.07 -20.93 20.58
CA LEU A 132 5.40 -21.43 20.23
C LEU A 132 6.53 -20.60 20.86
N ARG A 133 6.36 -19.27 20.97
CA ARG A 133 7.28 -18.41 21.71
C ARG A 133 7.48 -18.91 23.14
N ASP A 134 6.38 -19.15 23.84
CA ASP A 134 6.42 -19.50 25.27
C ASP A 134 6.94 -20.92 25.50
N GLU A 135 6.58 -21.88 24.64
CA GLU A 135 7.04 -23.26 24.73
C GLU A 135 8.52 -23.43 24.38
N GLN A 136 9.03 -22.66 23.40
CA GLN A 136 10.40 -22.82 22.90
C GLN A 136 11.35 -21.72 23.40
N GLY A 137 10.86 -20.73 24.14
CA GLY A 137 11.64 -19.60 24.64
C GLY A 137 12.14 -18.67 23.53
N LEU A 138 11.43 -18.62 22.37
CA LEU A 138 11.80 -17.80 21.22
C LEU A 138 11.58 -16.31 21.50
N THR A 139 12.36 -15.44 20.85
CA THR A 139 12.14 -14.00 20.93
C THR A 139 11.13 -13.56 19.86
N PHE A 140 10.01 -12.97 20.29
CA PHE A 140 9.00 -12.46 19.38
C PHE A 140 9.42 -11.13 18.73
N ILE A 141 9.45 -11.08 17.41
CA ILE A 141 9.78 -9.88 16.66
C ILE A 141 8.48 -9.20 16.23
N HIS A 142 8.08 -8.17 16.99
CA HIS A 142 6.82 -7.45 16.76
C HIS A 142 6.88 -6.61 15.46
N PRO A 143 5.81 -6.57 14.63
CA PRO A 143 5.86 -5.89 13.33
C PRO A 143 5.92 -4.35 13.38
N PHE A 144 5.65 -3.73 14.53
CA PHE A 144 5.64 -2.25 14.69
C PHE A 144 5.78 -1.74 16.12
N ASN A 145 5.26 -2.43 17.13
CA ASN A 145 5.16 -1.93 18.51
C ASN A 145 6.39 -2.30 19.36
N ASP A 146 7.54 -1.80 18.95
CA ASP A 146 8.84 -2.04 19.59
C ASP A 146 9.79 -0.87 19.24
N TYR A 147 10.48 -0.30 20.23
CA TYR A 147 11.35 0.85 20.01
C TYR A 147 12.54 0.56 19.07
N SER A 148 13.11 -0.66 19.08
CA SER A 148 14.17 -1.05 18.15
C SER A 148 13.64 -1.15 16.72
N ILE A 149 12.41 -1.70 16.54
CA ILE A 149 11.74 -1.70 15.25
C ILE A 149 11.54 -0.27 14.75
N MET A 150 10.98 0.62 15.59
CA MET A 150 10.79 2.02 15.23
C MET A 150 12.11 2.72 14.88
N ALA A 151 13.18 2.48 15.65
CA ALA A 151 14.49 3.07 15.38
C ALA A 151 15.08 2.63 14.05
N GLY A 152 14.98 1.33 13.70
CA GLY A 152 15.37 0.82 12.38
C GLY A 152 14.58 1.47 11.24
N GLN A 153 13.25 1.62 11.39
CA GLN A 153 12.40 2.30 10.40
C GLN A 153 12.70 3.81 10.32
N GLY A 154 13.06 4.42 11.45
CA GLY A 154 13.41 5.85 11.53
C GLY A 154 14.64 6.23 10.72
N THR A 155 15.51 5.28 10.36
CA THR A 155 16.66 5.52 9.46
C THR A 155 16.22 6.05 8.10
N ILE A 156 14.98 5.79 7.66
CA ILE A 156 14.40 6.36 6.44
C ILE A 156 14.32 7.89 6.55
N GLY A 157 13.90 8.39 7.72
CA GLY A 157 13.84 9.85 7.98
C GLY A 157 15.22 10.50 7.89
N LEU A 158 16.26 9.85 8.46
CA LEU A 158 17.63 10.32 8.33
C LEU A 158 18.08 10.36 6.86
N GLU A 159 17.83 9.28 6.09
CA GLU A 159 18.17 9.22 4.67
C GLU A 159 17.41 10.27 3.83
N ILE A 160 16.14 10.56 4.14
CA ILE A 160 15.37 11.60 3.44
C ILE A 160 16.01 12.96 3.69
N LEU A 161 16.31 13.31 4.94
CA LEU A 161 16.92 14.60 5.27
C LEU A 161 18.32 14.77 4.67
N GLU A 162 19.11 13.70 4.57
CA GLU A 162 20.41 13.71 3.90
C GLU A 162 20.27 13.92 2.38
N GLN A 163 19.26 13.31 1.73
CA GLN A 163 19.06 13.35 0.27
C GLN A 163 18.23 14.55 -0.17
N LEU A 164 17.38 15.08 0.67
CA LEU A 164 16.48 16.21 0.42
C LEU A 164 16.45 17.15 1.64
N PRO A 165 17.53 17.94 1.88
CA PRO A 165 17.64 18.77 3.09
C PRO A 165 16.53 19.81 3.26
N ASP A 166 15.94 20.27 2.15
CA ASP A 166 14.91 21.30 2.12
C ASP A 166 13.47 20.77 2.06
N VAL A 167 13.25 19.50 2.43
CA VAL A 167 11.91 18.92 2.45
C VAL A 167 11.00 19.66 3.44
N ASP A 168 9.82 20.11 2.98
CA ASP A 168 8.81 20.78 3.79
C ASP A 168 7.80 19.81 4.36
N MET A 169 7.52 18.71 3.66
CA MET A 169 6.46 17.77 4.02
C MET A 169 6.80 16.34 3.59
N ILE A 170 6.52 15.37 4.48
CA ILE A 170 6.71 13.95 4.19
C ILE A 170 5.40 13.20 4.42
N PHE A 171 4.92 12.49 3.38
CA PHE A 171 3.78 11.59 3.47
C PHE A 171 4.24 10.17 3.79
N VAL A 172 3.68 9.58 4.85
CA VAL A 172 4.11 8.28 5.39
C VAL A 172 2.91 7.35 5.60
N PRO A 173 2.94 6.11 5.09
CA PRO A 173 1.89 5.13 5.33
C PRO A 173 1.78 4.76 6.81
N ILE A 174 0.55 4.58 7.31
CA ILE A 174 0.28 4.11 8.66
C ILE A 174 -0.53 2.81 8.64
N GLY A 175 0.06 1.72 9.14
CA GLY A 175 -0.67 0.57 9.64
C GLY A 175 -0.70 0.63 11.18
N GLY A 176 0.06 -0.23 11.86
CA GLY A 176 0.20 -0.19 13.31
C GLY A 176 1.07 0.94 13.87
N GLY A 177 1.64 1.82 13.03
CA GLY A 177 2.32 3.04 13.42
C GLY A 177 3.86 2.99 13.52
N GLY A 178 4.52 1.82 13.47
CA GLY A 178 5.96 1.72 13.73
C GLY A 178 6.85 2.48 12.74
N LEU A 179 6.46 2.52 11.47
CA LEU A 179 7.18 3.26 10.43
C LEU A 179 7.15 4.78 10.70
N ILE A 180 5.94 5.32 10.79
CA ILE A 180 5.76 6.75 10.96
C ILE A 180 6.28 7.24 12.31
N ALA A 181 6.13 6.45 13.38
CA ALA A 181 6.66 6.78 14.71
C ALA A 181 8.17 6.98 14.67
N GLY A 182 8.91 6.04 14.09
CA GLY A 182 10.37 6.14 13.96
C GLY A 182 10.81 7.28 13.05
N LEU A 183 10.17 7.40 11.87
CA LEU A 183 10.48 8.45 10.89
C LEU A 183 10.16 9.84 11.45
N ALA A 184 8.98 10.03 12.03
CA ALA A 184 8.57 11.31 12.59
C ALA A 184 9.49 11.75 13.74
N TYR A 185 9.85 10.82 14.64
CA TYR A 185 10.81 11.10 15.69
C TYR A 185 12.15 11.59 15.12
N ALA A 186 12.71 10.89 14.11
CA ALA A 186 13.96 11.29 13.47
C ALA A 186 13.88 12.68 12.84
N VAL A 187 12.81 12.94 12.08
CA VAL A 187 12.65 14.19 11.35
C VAL A 187 12.37 15.36 12.30
N LYS A 188 11.48 15.20 13.28
CA LYS A 188 11.14 16.29 14.22
C LYS A 188 12.29 16.70 15.12
N ASN A 189 13.20 15.80 15.45
CA ASN A 189 14.41 16.13 16.22
C ASN A 189 15.48 16.87 15.38
N LEU A 190 15.53 16.70 14.07
CA LEU A 190 16.53 17.30 13.19
C LEU A 190 15.98 18.49 12.40
N ARG A 191 14.71 18.45 12.02
CA ARG A 191 14.01 19.46 11.23
C ARG A 191 12.57 19.64 11.73
N PRO A 192 12.33 20.30 12.87
CA PRO A 192 11.00 20.41 13.52
C PRO A 192 9.93 21.03 12.63
N GLN A 193 10.32 21.93 11.70
CA GLN A 193 9.41 22.60 10.76
C GLN A 193 8.90 21.68 9.63
N CYS A 194 9.57 20.56 9.35
CA CYS A 194 9.10 19.61 8.34
C CYS A 194 7.80 18.94 8.84
N ARG A 195 6.73 19.03 8.05
CA ARG A 195 5.45 18.40 8.40
C ARG A 195 5.45 16.91 8.06
N ILE A 196 4.98 16.12 9.01
CA ILE A 196 4.79 14.67 8.84
C ILE A 196 3.30 14.37 8.70
N ILE A 197 2.93 13.90 7.52
CA ILE A 197 1.55 13.55 7.19
C ILE A 197 1.42 12.04 7.16
N GLY A 198 0.65 11.52 8.10
CA GLY A 198 0.28 10.11 8.13
C GLY A 198 -0.83 9.80 7.13
N VAL A 199 -0.74 8.67 6.44
CA VAL A 199 -1.77 8.27 5.48
C VAL A 199 -2.24 6.85 5.74
N GLN A 200 -3.56 6.67 5.89
CA GLN A 200 -4.22 5.37 6.01
C GLN A 200 -5.19 5.13 4.84
N ALA A 201 -5.49 3.87 4.58
CA ALA A 201 -6.63 3.52 3.74
C ALA A 201 -7.94 3.83 4.49
N ALA A 202 -8.94 4.37 3.79
CA ALA A 202 -10.25 4.67 4.38
C ALA A 202 -10.96 3.43 4.96
N GLY A 203 -10.63 2.24 4.44
CA GLY A 203 -11.13 0.97 4.96
C GLY A 203 -10.37 0.42 6.19
N ALA A 204 -9.32 1.10 6.67
CA ALA A 204 -8.55 0.70 7.85
C ALA A 204 -7.98 1.91 8.62
N PRO A 205 -8.80 2.88 9.08
CA PRO A 205 -8.36 4.16 9.65
C PRO A 205 -8.07 4.08 11.16
N SER A 206 -7.50 2.99 11.66
CA SER A 206 -7.39 2.72 13.10
C SER A 206 -6.60 3.78 13.87
N MET A 207 -5.49 4.30 13.32
CA MET A 207 -4.71 5.37 13.95
C MET A 207 -5.42 6.72 13.87
N ALA A 208 -6.05 7.04 12.73
CA ALA A 208 -6.80 8.28 12.55
C ALA A 208 -7.95 8.39 13.54
N GLU A 209 -8.75 7.32 13.69
CA GLU A 209 -9.83 7.25 14.68
C GLU A 209 -9.29 7.33 16.12
N SER A 210 -8.18 6.63 16.40
CA SER A 210 -7.56 6.66 17.73
C SER A 210 -7.07 8.04 18.11
N LEU A 211 -6.40 8.76 17.20
CA LEU A 211 -5.93 10.13 17.44
C LEU A 211 -7.08 11.11 17.62
N LYS A 212 -8.15 10.96 16.82
CA LYS A 212 -9.37 11.76 16.94
C LYS A 212 -10.05 11.58 18.30
N GLU A 213 -10.13 10.35 18.79
CA GLU A 213 -10.74 10.02 20.10
C GLU A 213 -9.80 10.24 21.29
N GLY A 214 -8.51 10.51 21.04
CA GLY A 214 -7.49 10.67 22.08
C GLY A 214 -7.14 9.39 22.85
N LYS A 215 -7.57 8.23 22.36
CA LYS A 215 -7.32 6.89 22.93
C LYS A 215 -7.26 5.83 21.84
N ILE A 216 -6.61 4.71 22.12
CA ILE A 216 -6.55 3.58 21.17
C ILE A 216 -7.93 3.00 20.91
N ILE A 217 -8.31 2.94 19.63
CA ILE A 217 -9.54 2.34 19.13
C ILE A 217 -9.21 1.06 18.38
N THR A 218 -9.95 0.00 18.67
CA THR A 218 -9.95 -1.24 17.87
C THR A 218 -11.13 -1.22 16.91
N LEU A 219 -10.87 -1.21 15.61
CA LEU A 219 -11.91 -1.27 14.59
C LEU A 219 -12.58 -2.65 14.58
N SER A 220 -13.89 -2.68 14.38
CA SER A 220 -14.66 -3.93 14.27
C SER A 220 -14.24 -4.75 13.04
N SER A 221 -14.01 -4.07 11.93
CA SER A 221 -13.55 -4.66 10.67
C SER A 221 -12.58 -3.74 9.95
N VAL A 222 -11.76 -4.32 9.07
CA VAL A 222 -10.88 -3.60 8.17
C VAL A 222 -10.96 -4.23 6.78
N ASP A 223 -11.10 -3.41 5.75
CA ASP A 223 -11.12 -3.86 4.38
C ASP A 223 -10.40 -2.88 3.45
N THR A 224 -9.29 -3.33 2.86
CA THR A 224 -8.48 -2.53 1.93
C THR A 224 -7.54 -3.42 1.11
N VAL A 225 -7.24 -3.01 -0.11
CA VAL A 225 -6.17 -3.59 -0.95
C VAL A 225 -4.76 -3.27 -0.42
N ALA A 226 -4.64 -2.29 0.48
CA ALA A 226 -3.39 -1.94 1.13
C ALA A 226 -3.09 -2.88 2.32
N ASP A 227 -2.86 -4.16 2.04
CA ASP A 227 -2.71 -5.24 3.01
C ASP A 227 -1.59 -4.98 4.05
N GLY A 228 -0.49 -4.33 3.64
CA GLY A 228 0.61 -3.95 4.53
C GLY A 228 0.24 -2.95 5.64
N ILE A 229 -0.91 -2.28 5.52
CA ILE A 229 -1.44 -1.33 6.51
C ILE A 229 -2.84 -1.70 7.02
N LYS A 230 -3.34 -2.90 6.73
CA LYS A 230 -4.63 -3.44 7.16
C LYS A 230 -4.58 -3.85 8.64
N VAL A 231 -4.57 -2.88 9.55
CA VAL A 231 -4.39 -3.07 11.00
C VAL A 231 -5.59 -2.55 11.76
N LYS A 232 -6.22 -3.42 12.59
CA LYS A 232 -7.40 -3.09 13.40
C LYS A 232 -7.10 -2.18 14.57
N THR A 233 -5.92 -2.35 15.20
CA THR A 233 -5.56 -1.67 16.45
C THR A 233 -4.13 -1.14 16.36
N PRO A 234 -3.88 0.16 16.56
CA PRO A 234 -2.53 0.70 16.69
C PRO A 234 -1.79 0.09 17.88
N GLY A 235 -0.46 0.12 17.86
CA GLY A 235 0.32 -0.16 19.07
C GLY A 235 0.20 0.96 20.10
N ASP A 236 0.34 0.64 21.37
CA ASP A 236 0.35 1.64 22.45
C ASP A 236 1.56 2.58 22.35
N LEU A 237 2.77 2.02 22.17
CA LEU A 237 3.98 2.82 21.98
C LEU A 237 3.91 3.69 20.70
N THR A 238 3.37 3.12 19.63
CA THR A 238 3.27 3.85 18.34
C THR A 238 2.19 4.91 18.36
N PHE A 239 1.09 4.69 19.08
CA PHE A 239 0.04 5.70 19.28
C PHE A 239 0.58 6.93 20.00
N ASP A 240 1.29 6.74 21.11
CA ASP A 240 1.87 7.86 21.87
C ASP A 240 2.87 8.65 21.00
N MET A 241 3.72 7.95 20.24
CA MET A 241 4.66 8.59 19.32
C MET A 241 3.96 9.35 18.19
N CYS A 242 2.89 8.78 17.62
CA CYS A 242 2.12 9.49 16.59
C CYS A 242 1.43 10.73 17.13
N ARG A 243 0.86 10.65 18.32
CA ARG A 243 0.23 11.81 19.00
C ARG A 243 1.20 12.95 19.23
N GLU A 244 2.48 12.64 19.48
CA GLU A 244 3.51 13.64 19.80
C GLU A 244 4.19 14.22 18.54
N TYR A 245 4.48 13.39 17.52
CA TYR A 245 5.37 13.76 16.41
C TYR A 245 4.71 13.84 15.03
N VAL A 246 3.45 13.42 14.88
CA VAL A 246 2.74 13.47 13.60
C VAL A 246 1.83 14.70 13.55
N ASP A 247 1.96 15.50 12.50
CA ASP A 247 1.21 16.76 12.39
C ASP A 247 -0.24 16.56 11.97
N GLU A 248 -0.48 15.57 11.09
CA GLU A 248 -1.81 15.30 10.53
C GLU A 248 -1.92 13.86 10.05
N VAL A 249 -3.11 13.28 10.15
CA VAL A 249 -3.42 11.96 9.55
C VAL A 249 -4.62 12.08 8.63
N VAL A 250 -4.45 11.64 7.39
CA VAL A 250 -5.49 11.65 6.35
C VAL A 250 -5.77 10.24 5.82
N THR A 251 -6.92 10.08 5.17
CA THR A 251 -7.31 8.81 4.56
C THR A 251 -7.50 8.93 3.06
N VAL A 252 -7.24 7.80 2.36
CA VAL A 252 -7.43 7.66 0.92
C VAL A 252 -8.32 6.46 0.61
N SER A 253 -9.13 6.58 -0.42
CA SER A 253 -10.02 5.50 -0.88
C SER A 253 -9.28 4.46 -1.71
N GLU A 254 -9.88 3.27 -1.87
CA GLU A 254 -9.35 2.19 -2.70
C GLU A 254 -9.12 2.62 -4.16
N GLY A 255 -10.01 3.43 -4.73
CA GLY A 255 -9.84 3.96 -6.08
C GLY A 255 -8.67 4.96 -6.20
N GLU A 256 -8.43 5.77 -5.17
CA GLU A 256 -7.28 6.70 -5.13
C GLU A 256 -5.96 5.92 -5.00
N ILE A 257 -5.93 4.85 -4.21
CA ILE A 257 -4.79 3.95 -4.09
C ILE A 257 -4.50 3.29 -5.45
N ALA A 258 -5.51 2.75 -6.12
CA ALA A 258 -5.37 2.09 -7.41
C ALA A 258 -4.84 3.06 -8.49
N SER A 259 -5.37 4.27 -8.56
CA SER A 259 -4.89 5.33 -9.47
C SER A 259 -3.42 5.70 -9.19
N ALA A 260 -3.02 5.80 -7.91
CA ALA A 260 -1.64 6.09 -7.54
C ALA A 260 -0.68 4.97 -7.97
N ILE A 261 -1.06 3.69 -7.79
CA ILE A 261 -0.27 2.53 -8.25
C ILE A 261 -0.10 2.56 -9.77
N LEU A 262 -1.18 2.76 -10.52
CA LEU A 262 -1.15 2.89 -11.97
C LEU A 262 -0.21 4.03 -12.41
N THR A 263 -0.35 5.20 -11.79
CA THR A 263 0.46 6.39 -12.11
C THR A 263 1.96 6.17 -11.82
N VAL A 264 2.29 5.53 -10.70
CA VAL A 264 3.69 5.18 -10.35
C VAL A 264 4.27 4.21 -11.36
N LEU A 265 3.51 3.18 -11.74
CA LEU A 265 3.93 2.20 -12.74
C LEU A 265 4.18 2.86 -14.09
N GLU A 266 3.24 3.69 -14.56
CA GLU A 266 3.32 4.32 -15.88
C GLU A 266 4.37 5.44 -15.96
N LYS A 267 4.44 6.32 -14.95
CA LYS A 267 5.29 7.52 -15.00
C LYS A 267 6.67 7.32 -14.38
N GLN A 268 6.78 6.49 -13.33
CA GLN A 268 8.02 6.29 -12.61
C GLN A 268 8.70 4.95 -12.91
N LYS A 269 8.00 4.00 -13.56
CA LYS A 269 8.48 2.64 -13.87
C LYS A 269 8.83 1.85 -12.60
N LEU A 270 8.13 2.15 -11.50
CA LEU A 270 8.26 1.48 -10.22
C LEU A 270 6.99 0.68 -9.92
N VAL A 271 7.15 -0.46 -9.27
CA VAL A 271 6.04 -1.24 -8.74
C VAL A 271 5.76 -0.81 -7.30
N ALA A 272 4.52 -0.47 -7.02
CA ALA A 272 4.03 -0.12 -5.68
C ALA A 272 2.98 -1.15 -5.23
N GLU A 273 3.07 -1.62 -3.99
CA GLU A 273 1.95 -2.27 -3.32
C GLU A 273 0.95 -1.24 -2.77
N GLY A 274 -0.26 -1.66 -2.41
CA GLY A 274 -1.29 -0.75 -1.91
C GLY A 274 -0.81 0.12 -0.74
N ALA A 275 -0.15 -0.48 0.24
CA ALA A 275 0.41 0.22 1.39
C ALA A 275 1.51 1.24 1.00
N GLY A 276 2.29 0.92 -0.02
CA GLY A 276 3.35 1.81 -0.53
C GLY A 276 2.83 3.03 -1.28
N ALA A 277 1.62 2.96 -1.83
CA ALA A 277 1.05 3.99 -2.69
C ALA A 277 0.19 5.03 -1.96
N VAL A 278 -0.25 4.77 -0.71
CA VAL A 278 -1.22 5.66 -0.03
C VAL A 278 -0.72 7.10 0.14
N GLY A 279 0.58 7.31 0.43
CA GLY A 279 1.16 8.65 0.56
C GLY A 279 1.14 9.42 -0.77
N ILE A 280 1.36 8.71 -1.86
CA ILE A 280 1.29 9.26 -3.21
C ILE A 280 -0.16 9.61 -3.57
N ALA A 281 -1.10 8.72 -3.25
CA ALA A 281 -2.52 8.96 -3.43
C ALA A 281 -2.99 10.21 -2.68
N ALA A 282 -2.59 10.37 -1.41
CA ALA A 282 -2.94 11.54 -0.62
C ALA A 282 -2.46 12.86 -1.25
N ALA A 283 -1.26 12.88 -1.80
CA ALA A 283 -0.72 14.04 -2.49
C ALA A 283 -1.43 14.29 -3.84
N MET A 284 -1.63 13.25 -4.67
CA MET A 284 -2.30 13.35 -5.97
C MET A 284 -3.75 13.87 -5.86
N TYR A 285 -4.46 13.45 -4.81
CA TYR A 285 -5.85 13.83 -4.57
C TYR A 285 -6.01 15.00 -3.59
N HIS A 286 -4.93 15.77 -3.37
CA HIS A 286 -4.91 17.02 -2.59
C HIS A 286 -5.55 16.89 -1.20
N LYS A 287 -5.29 15.77 -0.49
CA LYS A 287 -5.81 15.58 0.88
C LYS A 287 -5.21 16.59 1.85
N VAL A 288 -4.05 17.13 1.52
CA VAL A 288 -3.36 18.22 2.22
C VAL A 288 -2.85 19.22 1.19
N ASN A 289 -2.85 20.50 1.54
CA ASN A 289 -2.31 21.54 0.66
C ASN A 289 -0.79 21.42 0.56
N THR A 290 -0.30 21.19 -0.66
CA THR A 290 1.13 21.04 -1.01
C THR A 290 1.67 22.17 -1.88
N GLU A 291 0.86 23.21 -2.17
CA GLU A 291 1.22 24.30 -3.09
C GLU A 291 2.52 25.00 -2.68
N GLY A 292 3.44 25.15 -3.63
CA GLY A 292 4.74 25.81 -3.43
C GLY A 292 5.72 25.05 -2.51
N LYS A 293 5.43 23.80 -2.12
CA LYS A 293 6.23 23.02 -1.16
C LYS A 293 7.14 22.01 -1.84
N THR A 294 8.24 21.67 -1.15
CA THR A 294 9.07 20.51 -1.43
C THR A 294 8.52 19.32 -0.64
N VAL A 295 7.98 18.35 -1.35
CA VAL A 295 7.21 17.23 -0.78
C VAL A 295 7.88 15.90 -1.09
N CYS A 296 7.97 15.02 -0.11
CA CYS A 296 8.43 13.65 -0.28
C CYS A 296 7.33 12.66 0.14
N ALA A 297 6.97 11.71 -0.71
CA ALA A 297 6.13 10.58 -0.33
C ALA A 297 6.98 9.31 -0.22
N LEU A 298 6.79 8.55 0.86
CA LEU A 298 7.46 7.28 1.05
C LEU A 298 6.71 6.17 0.28
N LEU A 299 7.32 5.68 -0.80
CA LEU A 299 6.94 4.44 -1.47
C LEU A 299 7.53 3.26 -0.68
N SER A 300 6.80 2.81 0.33
CA SER A 300 7.30 1.97 1.41
C SER A 300 7.51 0.49 1.04
N GLY A 301 6.90 0.01 -0.05
CA GLY A 301 7.03 -1.36 -0.54
C GLY A 301 6.41 -1.57 -1.92
N GLY A 302 6.83 -2.66 -2.57
CA GLY A 302 6.39 -3.08 -3.89
C GLY A 302 6.01 -4.57 -3.99
N ASN A 303 5.86 -5.27 -2.87
CA ASN A 303 5.56 -6.70 -2.81
C ASN A 303 4.07 -6.98 -3.05
N VAL A 304 3.57 -6.65 -4.22
CA VAL A 304 2.21 -6.92 -4.65
C VAL A 304 2.13 -8.26 -5.38
N ASP A 305 1.07 -9.03 -5.13
CA ASP A 305 0.76 -10.22 -5.91
C ASP A 305 0.30 -9.83 -7.32
N VAL A 306 0.76 -10.56 -8.35
CA VAL A 306 0.50 -10.22 -9.76
C VAL A 306 -0.99 -10.26 -10.09
N THR A 307 -1.75 -11.20 -9.53
CA THR A 307 -3.20 -11.29 -9.75
C THR A 307 -3.94 -10.15 -9.05
N MET A 308 -3.43 -9.69 -7.91
CA MET A 308 -3.96 -8.51 -7.23
C MET A 308 -3.58 -7.23 -8.01
N LEU A 309 -2.37 -7.17 -8.57
CA LEU A 309 -1.92 -6.04 -9.38
C LEU A 309 -2.82 -5.85 -10.61
N GLU A 310 -3.20 -6.92 -11.29
CA GLU A 310 -4.14 -6.87 -12.41
C GLU A 310 -5.47 -6.20 -12.02
N ARG A 311 -6.07 -6.63 -10.90
CA ARG A 311 -7.33 -6.04 -10.38
C ARG A 311 -7.18 -4.57 -10.00
N ILE A 312 -6.04 -4.21 -9.41
CA ILE A 312 -5.73 -2.84 -9.01
C ILE A 312 -5.58 -1.96 -10.25
N LEU A 313 -4.85 -2.43 -11.28
CA LEU A 313 -4.67 -1.68 -12.53
C LEU A 313 -6.00 -1.49 -13.27
N THR A 314 -6.85 -2.51 -13.34
CA THR A 314 -8.20 -2.40 -13.92
C THR A 314 -9.03 -1.32 -13.19
N ARG A 315 -9.02 -1.30 -11.85
CA ARG A 315 -9.68 -0.23 -11.07
C ARG A 315 -9.06 1.14 -11.29
N GLY A 316 -7.74 1.21 -11.38
CA GLY A 316 -7.01 2.45 -11.67
C GLY A 316 -7.42 3.05 -13.02
N LEU A 317 -7.45 2.22 -14.07
CA LEU A 317 -7.88 2.62 -15.41
C LEU A 317 -9.33 3.14 -15.41
N ALA A 318 -10.24 2.45 -14.72
CA ALA A 318 -11.64 2.89 -14.59
C ALA A 318 -11.74 4.23 -13.82
N LYS A 319 -11.00 4.40 -12.73
CA LYS A 319 -10.99 5.65 -11.93
C LYS A 319 -10.50 6.85 -12.74
N GLU A 320 -9.49 6.64 -13.61
CA GLU A 320 -8.97 7.66 -14.52
C GLU A 320 -9.86 7.90 -15.76
N GLY A 321 -10.90 7.07 -15.96
CA GLY A 321 -11.77 7.14 -17.12
C GLY A 321 -11.12 6.62 -18.41
N ARG A 322 -10.14 5.71 -18.28
CA ARG A 322 -9.45 5.07 -19.41
C ARG A 322 -10.11 3.77 -19.83
N THR A 323 -10.99 3.25 -18.99
CA THR A 323 -11.92 2.18 -19.32
C THR A 323 -13.30 2.51 -18.79
N VAL A 324 -14.34 2.05 -19.50
CA VAL A 324 -15.74 2.16 -19.05
C VAL A 324 -16.51 0.94 -19.50
N SER A 325 -17.41 0.44 -18.63
CA SER A 325 -18.36 -0.62 -18.97
C SER A 325 -19.77 -0.08 -18.82
N PHE A 326 -20.62 -0.39 -19.78
CA PHE A 326 -22.02 0.01 -19.77
C PHE A 326 -22.90 -0.98 -20.53
N SER A 327 -24.21 -0.92 -20.30
CA SER A 327 -25.20 -1.67 -21.03
C SER A 327 -26.11 -0.79 -21.85
N THR A 328 -26.63 -1.35 -22.93
CA THR A 328 -27.68 -0.74 -23.76
C THR A 328 -28.64 -1.81 -24.24
N VAL A 329 -29.87 -1.38 -24.57
CA VAL A 329 -30.88 -2.26 -25.20
C VAL A 329 -30.98 -1.92 -26.68
N LEU A 330 -30.82 -2.93 -27.54
CA LEU A 330 -30.93 -2.80 -28.97
C LEU A 330 -32.12 -3.64 -29.51
N PRO A 331 -32.74 -3.23 -30.63
CA PRO A 331 -33.65 -4.13 -31.37
C PRO A 331 -32.88 -5.38 -31.82
N ASP A 332 -33.48 -6.57 -31.65
CA ASP A 332 -32.89 -7.82 -32.13
C ASP A 332 -33.13 -8.00 -33.65
N GLN A 333 -32.43 -7.18 -34.44
CA GLN A 333 -32.52 -7.10 -35.88
C GLN A 333 -31.15 -7.04 -36.53
N PRO A 334 -31.01 -7.49 -37.80
CA PRO A 334 -29.79 -7.28 -38.58
C PRO A 334 -29.37 -5.80 -38.57
N HIS A 335 -28.05 -5.56 -38.54
CA HIS A 335 -27.40 -4.24 -38.47
C HIS A 335 -27.54 -3.44 -37.18
N ALA A 336 -28.43 -3.76 -36.24
CA ALA A 336 -28.60 -2.97 -35.02
C ALA A 336 -27.30 -2.87 -34.21
N LEU A 337 -26.63 -4.01 -33.97
CA LEU A 337 -25.32 -4.02 -33.27
C LEU A 337 -24.22 -3.33 -34.10
N ALA A 338 -24.17 -3.53 -35.41
CA ALA A 338 -23.18 -2.90 -36.27
C ALA A 338 -23.28 -1.39 -36.25
N SER A 339 -24.48 -0.83 -36.42
CA SER A 339 -24.73 0.61 -36.37
C SER A 339 -24.41 1.23 -35.00
N PHE A 340 -24.67 0.49 -33.91
CA PHE A 340 -24.30 0.91 -32.57
C PHE A 340 -22.78 1.00 -32.42
N LEU A 341 -22.04 -0.04 -32.84
CA LEU A 341 -20.57 -0.08 -32.77
C LEU A 341 -19.90 0.97 -33.68
N GLU A 342 -20.50 1.30 -34.84
CA GLU A 342 -20.02 2.38 -35.70
C GLU A 342 -20.00 3.72 -34.99
N VAL A 343 -21.03 4.02 -34.14
CA VAL A 343 -21.03 5.25 -33.34
C VAL A 343 -19.86 5.28 -32.39
N VAL A 344 -19.61 4.20 -31.68
CA VAL A 344 -18.52 4.09 -30.70
C VAL A 344 -17.16 4.24 -31.40
N SER A 345 -16.96 3.49 -32.48
CA SER A 345 -15.70 3.49 -33.26
C SER A 345 -15.41 4.86 -33.89
N SER A 346 -16.44 5.57 -34.39
CA SER A 346 -16.28 6.89 -35.02
C SER A 346 -15.78 7.94 -34.04
N LEU A 347 -15.93 7.73 -32.73
CA LEU A 347 -15.43 8.60 -31.66
C LEU A 347 -14.02 8.22 -31.17
N GLY A 348 -13.44 7.17 -31.73
CA GLY A 348 -12.06 6.75 -31.43
C GLY A 348 -11.92 5.93 -30.16
N ALA A 349 -13.00 5.35 -29.65
CA ALA A 349 -12.93 4.36 -28.57
C ALA A 349 -12.56 2.98 -29.12
N ASN A 350 -11.73 2.25 -28.39
CA ASN A 350 -11.42 0.85 -28.69
C ASN A 350 -12.36 -0.07 -27.90
N VAL A 351 -12.91 -1.07 -28.58
CA VAL A 351 -13.83 -2.04 -27.96
C VAL A 351 -13.01 -3.18 -27.36
N LEU A 352 -13.10 -3.34 -26.03
CA LEU A 352 -12.42 -4.40 -25.29
C LEU A 352 -13.25 -5.68 -25.20
N ASP A 353 -14.56 -5.53 -24.98
CA ASP A 353 -15.48 -6.66 -24.87
C ASP A 353 -16.89 -6.28 -25.35
N VAL A 354 -17.58 -7.24 -25.97
CA VAL A 354 -18.99 -7.15 -26.39
C VAL A 354 -19.70 -8.41 -25.98
N ASN A 355 -20.66 -8.29 -25.08
CA ASN A 355 -21.52 -9.41 -24.73
C ASN A 355 -22.95 -9.09 -25.21
N HIS A 356 -23.45 -9.89 -26.16
CA HIS A 356 -24.77 -9.74 -26.81
C HIS A 356 -25.75 -10.76 -26.25
N GLU A 357 -26.60 -10.35 -25.32
CA GLU A 357 -27.54 -11.21 -24.60
C GLU A 357 -28.95 -11.15 -25.20
N ARG A 358 -29.33 -12.17 -25.97
CA ARG A 358 -30.67 -12.32 -26.54
C ARG A 358 -31.71 -12.93 -25.58
N ARG A 359 -31.24 -13.59 -24.52
CA ARG A 359 -32.10 -14.33 -23.58
C ARG A 359 -32.29 -13.59 -22.25
N ASN A 360 -32.06 -12.29 -22.22
CA ASN A 360 -32.24 -11.50 -21.01
C ASN A 360 -33.73 -11.28 -20.77
N THR A 361 -34.23 -11.82 -19.65
CA THR A 361 -35.69 -11.77 -19.32
C THR A 361 -36.16 -10.37 -18.90
N LYS A 362 -35.24 -9.42 -18.69
CA LYS A 362 -35.56 -8.03 -18.35
C LYS A 362 -35.76 -7.16 -19.62
N ALA A 363 -35.31 -7.62 -20.78
CA ALA A 363 -35.53 -6.92 -22.05
C ALA A 363 -36.87 -7.21 -22.64
N ALA A 364 -37.46 -6.27 -23.39
CA ALA A 364 -38.71 -6.47 -24.12
C ALA A 364 -38.54 -7.58 -25.22
N ILE A 365 -39.65 -8.26 -25.54
CA ILE A 365 -39.65 -9.24 -26.63
C ILE A 365 -39.25 -8.53 -27.94
N GLY A 366 -38.25 -9.10 -28.66
CA GLY A 366 -37.70 -8.50 -29.88
C GLY A 366 -36.54 -7.51 -29.62
N SER A 367 -36.06 -7.44 -28.39
CA SER A 367 -34.88 -6.66 -28.00
C SER A 367 -33.79 -7.57 -27.41
N CYS A 368 -32.56 -7.10 -27.44
CA CYS A 368 -31.43 -7.73 -26.82
C CYS A 368 -30.67 -6.73 -25.93
N VAL A 369 -30.02 -7.22 -24.90
CA VAL A 369 -29.08 -6.42 -24.08
C VAL A 369 -27.67 -6.58 -24.64
N VAL A 370 -26.99 -5.47 -24.81
CA VAL A 370 -25.58 -5.44 -25.18
C VAL A 370 -24.78 -4.82 -24.05
N ASN A 371 -23.91 -5.60 -23.44
CA ASN A 371 -22.91 -5.12 -22.48
C ASN A 371 -21.61 -4.85 -23.26
N LEU A 372 -21.06 -3.66 -23.06
CA LEU A 372 -19.88 -3.19 -23.79
C LEU A 372 -18.84 -2.68 -22.82
N SER A 373 -17.59 -3.09 -23.02
CA SER A 373 -16.44 -2.52 -22.34
C SER A 373 -15.54 -1.80 -23.34
N LEU A 374 -15.19 -0.56 -23.05
CA LEU A 374 -14.39 0.30 -23.92
C LEU A 374 -13.09 0.72 -23.25
N GLU A 375 -12.03 0.82 -24.06
CA GLU A 375 -10.88 1.65 -23.75
C GLU A 375 -11.11 3.06 -24.27
N THR A 376 -10.87 4.04 -23.40
CA THR A 376 -11.15 5.46 -23.63
C THR A 376 -9.91 6.30 -23.24
N ARG A 377 -9.89 7.58 -23.65
CA ARG A 377 -8.77 8.48 -23.32
C ARG A 377 -8.80 9.00 -21.90
N ASP A 378 -10.01 9.42 -21.47
CA ASP A 378 -10.26 10.05 -20.18
C ASP A 378 -11.78 10.14 -19.91
N LYS A 379 -12.16 10.73 -18.77
CA LYS A 379 -13.58 10.95 -18.40
C LYS A 379 -14.34 11.85 -19.37
N ALA A 380 -13.67 12.84 -19.97
CA ALA A 380 -14.32 13.73 -20.95
C ALA A 380 -14.70 12.95 -22.21
N HIS A 381 -13.83 12.04 -22.66
CA HIS A 381 -14.11 11.14 -23.78
C HIS A 381 -15.29 10.19 -23.50
N ILE A 382 -15.42 9.65 -22.29
CA ILE A 382 -16.58 8.86 -21.88
C ILE A 382 -17.88 9.68 -22.01
N GLN A 383 -17.88 10.93 -21.53
CA GLN A 383 -19.04 11.83 -21.63
C GLN A 383 -19.38 12.17 -23.08
N GLU A 384 -18.40 12.35 -23.95
CA GLU A 384 -18.56 12.56 -25.40
C GLU A 384 -19.26 11.34 -26.03
N ILE A 385 -18.81 10.13 -25.73
CA ILE A 385 -19.38 8.87 -26.23
C ILE A 385 -20.83 8.73 -25.76
N PHE A 386 -21.08 8.85 -24.45
CA PHE A 386 -22.44 8.71 -23.90
C PHE A 386 -23.39 9.78 -24.42
N GLY A 387 -22.91 11.03 -24.55
CA GLY A 387 -23.70 12.11 -25.16
C GLY A 387 -24.05 11.84 -26.62
N SER A 388 -23.15 11.27 -27.40
CA SER A 388 -23.39 10.90 -28.80
C SER A 388 -24.37 9.74 -28.92
N LEU A 389 -24.21 8.70 -28.12
CA LEU A 389 -25.14 7.55 -28.08
C LEU A 389 -26.55 8.00 -27.72
N ARG A 390 -26.72 8.82 -26.69
CA ARG A 390 -28.02 9.36 -26.26
C ARG A 390 -28.67 10.21 -27.35
N ARG A 391 -27.92 11.05 -28.07
CA ARG A 391 -28.45 11.84 -29.21
C ARG A 391 -28.95 10.96 -30.35
N LYS A 392 -28.40 9.75 -30.50
CA LYS A 392 -28.86 8.77 -31.49
C LYS A 392 -29.96 7.85 -30.98
N GLY A 393 -30.49 8.10 -29.77
CA GLY A 393 -31.61 7.38 -29.18
C GLY A 393 -31.23 6.12 -28.39
N TYR A 394 -29.92 5.84 -28.18
CA TYR A 394 -29.51 4.72 -27.35
C TYR A 394 -29.61 5.07 -25.85
N VAL A 395 -30.13 4.14 -25.07
CA VAL A 395 -30.14 4.22 -23.61
C VAL A 395 -28.83 3.63 -23.12
N VAL A 396 -28.09 4.36 -22.29
CA VAL A 396 -26.78 3.93 -21.75
C VAL A 396 -26.90 3.86 -20.23
N GLU A 397 -26.65 2.68 -19.68
CA GLU A 397 -26.61 2.40 -18.23
C GLU A 397 -25.17 2.01 -17.87
N GLU A 398 -24.46 2.90 -17.17
CA GLU A 398 -23.10 2.66 -16.69
C GLU A 398 -23.11 1.59 -15.59
N GLN A 399 -22.13 0.66 -15.60
CA GLN A 399 -22.00 -0.46 -14.66
C GLN A 399 -20.99 -0.18 -13.54
#